data_14b65e778c068a35d2c13a216bdf4d63
#
_entry.id   14b65e778c068a35d2c13a216bdf4d63
#
_cell.length_a   1.000
_cell.length_b   1.000
_cell.length_c   1.000
_cell.angle_alpha   90.00
_cell.angle_beta   90.00
_cell.angle_gamma   90.00
#
_symmetry.space_group_name_H-M   'P 1'
#
loop_
_entity.id
_entity.type
_entity.pdbx_description
1 polymer ?
#
loop_
_entity_poly.entity_id
_entity_poly.type
_entity_poly.pdbx_seq_one_letter_code
_entity_poly.pdbx_strand_id
1 'polypeptide(L)'
;MSLKFEIIHQSKRSKARVGVIRTKHGDIATPGFVAVGTNGTLKALDNGASVCQSLDLMFCNTYHLMLQPGIDVIEKAGGLHQFIGRQGPIITDSGGFQVFSLAYGSVADELKSKGTKKTTSSVLKISEKGVVFRSYRDGSRFELTPESSIGAQKVFGSDIIIPLDELPAYHTDYEQLKRSLDRTHRWEKRSLDAHLKDPRQQSIYSVIHGGICPKLRKKSCEVLTDLPFDGHAIGGSLGKNHDELQSVLGHTVPYLPGEQPRHLLGLGDLKSIDMGVGYGMDTFDSAYPTRSARHGVLYRLDQEPVRIKSTRYADVFEPIEKGCPCYTCQNYTQSYL
;
A
#
# COMPACT_ATOMS: atom_id res chain seq x y z
N MET A 1 3.85 -7.89 21.86
CA MET A 1 5.24 -7.76 21.35
C MET A 1 5.16 -6.81 20.17
N SER A 2 5.97 -5.77 20.15
CA SER A 2 6.19 -4.97 18.94
C SER A 2 6.71 -5.88 17.83
N LEU A 3 6.51 -5.49 16.59
CA LEU A 3 7.01 -6.15 15.38
C LEU A 3 8.51 -6.48 15.58
N LYS A 4 8.90 -7.69 15.19
CA LYS A 4 10.31 -8.08 15.14
C LYS A 4 10.69 -8.30 13.67
N PHE A 5 11.64 -7.52 13.19
CA PHE A 5 12.24 -7.71 11.88
C PHE A 5 13.61 -8.38 12.03
N GLU A 6 13.80 -9.49 11.35
CA GLU A 6 15.05 -10.25 11.35
C GLU A 6 15.61 -10.29 9.93
N ILE A 7 16.79 -9.71 9.74
CA ILE A 7 17.50 -9.77 8.46
C ILE A 7 18.33 -11.05 8.44
N ILE A 8 17.99 -11.97 7.53
CA ILE A 8 18.65 -13.27 7.36
C ILE A 8 19.88 -13.13 6.49
N HIS A 9 19.76 -12.33 5.42
CA HIS A 9 20.87 -12.11 4.49
C HIS A 9 20.80 -10.71 3.88
N GLN A 10 21.97 -10.11 3.65
CA GLN A 10 22.10 -8.82 2.96
C GLN A 10 23.06 -8.95 1.79
N SER A 11 22.67 -8.41 0.63
CA SER A 11 23.49 -8.40 -0.57
C SER A 11 24.79 -7.62 -0.37
N LYS A 12 25.88 -8.15 -0.92
CA LYS A 12 27.16 -7.43 -0.99
C LYS A 12 27.23 -6.48 -2.21
N ARG A 13 26.31 -6.58 -3.17
CA ARG A 13 26.32 -5.84 -4.43
C ARG A 13 25.32 -4.71 -4.51
N SER A 14 24.29 -4.76 -3.66
CA SER A 14 23.21 -3.79 -3.60
C SER A 14 22.72 -3.61 -2.16
N LYS A 15 21.65 -2.84 -1.95
CA LYS A 15 20.99 -2.75 -0.63
C LYS A 15 19.93 -3.83 -0.42
N ALA A 16 19.75 -4.76 -1.36
CA ALA A 16 18.80 -5.86 -1.25
C ALA A 16 19.08 -6.71 -0.01
N ARG A 17 18.02 -7.12 0.67
CA ARG A 17 18.07 -7.95 1.87
C ARG A 17 16.93 -8.95 1.89
N VAL A 18 17.16 -10.08 2.49
CA VAL A 18 16.17 -11.13 2.77
C VAL A 18 15.97 -11.15 4.27
N GLY A 19 14.74 -11.19 4.71
CA GLY A 19 14.39 -11.20 6.12
C GLY A 19 13.00 -11.75 6.39
N VAL A 20 12.62 -11.67 7.67
CA VAL A 20 11.29 -12.05 8.14
C VAL A 20 10.75 -10.98 9.08
N ILE A 21 9.54 -10.52 8.83
CA ILE A 21 8.77 -9.67 9.73
C ILE A 21 7.82 -10.58 10.51
N ARG A 22 7.99 -10.64 11.84
CA ARG A 22 7.14 -11.46 12.71
C ARG A 22 5.98 -10.64 13.23
N THR A 23 4.75 -11.11 13.02
CA THR A 23 3.52 -10.49 13.49
C THR A 23 2.73 -11.45 14.39
N LYS A 24 1.63 -10.96 14.95
CA LYS A 24 0.69 -11.80 15.73
C LYS A 24 0.08 -12.93 14.90
N HIS A 25 -0.24 -12.66 13.64
CA HIS A 25 -0.97 -13.60 12.77
C HIS A 25 -0.05 -14.36 11.82
N GLY A 26 1.27 -14.28 12.00
CA GLY A 26 2.23 -15.05 11.24
C GLY A 26 3.44 -14.24 10.78
N ASP A 27 4.34 -14.94 10.12
CA ASP A 27 5.58 -14.40 9.59
C ASP A 27 5.38 -13.90 8.15
N ILE A 28 6.05 -12.81 7.79
CA ILE A 28 6.05 -12.23 6.46
C ILE A 28 7.46 -12.35 5.90
N ALA A 29 7.64 -13.17 4.87
CA ALA A 29 8.91 -13.28 4.18
C ALA A 29 9.20 -12.01 3.36
N THR A 30 10.43 -11.54 3.39
CA THR A 30 10.86 -10.36 2.63
C THR A 30 12.07 -10.66 1.73
N PRO A 31 12.15 -10.07 0.53
CA PRO A 31 11.17 -9.16 -0.08
C PRO A 31 9.85 -9.85 -0.41
N GLY A 32 8.72 -9.18 -0.19
CA GLY A 32 7.38 -9.75 -0.40
C GLY A 32 6.43 -8.79 -1.14
N PHE A 33 5.60 -9.35 -2.03
CA PHE A 33 4.51 -8.61 -2.67
C PHE A 33 3.25 -8.70 -1.82
N VAL A 34 2.59 -7.57 -1.62
CA VAL A 34 1.38 -7.44 -0.80
C VAL A 34 0.19 -7.17 -1.71
N ALA A 35 -0.69 -8.14 -1.83
CA ALA A 35 -1.87 -8.00 -2.66
C ALA A 35 -2.92 -7.11 -1.99
N VAL A 36 -3.48 -6.16 -2.75
CA VAL A 36 -4.48 -5.22 -2.24
C VAL A 36 -5.88 -5.82 -2.30
N GLY A 37 -6.40 -6.16 -1.14
CA GLY A 37 -7.75 -6.69 -0.90
C GLY A 37 -8.74 -5.61 -0.47
N THR A 38 -8.69 -4.44 -1.01
CA THR A 38 -9.54 -3.25 -0.82
C THR A 38 -10.57 -3.34 0.34
N ASN A 39 -11.61 -4.16 0.19
CA ASN A 39 -12.67 -4.39 1.19
C ASN A 39 -12.47 -5.73 1.93
N GLY A 40 -11.24 -6.15 2.18
CA GLY A 40 -10.93 -7.42 2.83
C GLY A 40 -10.98 -8.63 1.90
N THR A 41 -11.04 -8.43 0.58
CA THR A 41 -10.99 -9.52 -0.40
C THR A 41 -10.29 -9.10 -1.68
N LEU A 42 -9.55 -10.00 -2.31
CA LEU A 42 -9.04 -9.80 -3.66
C LEU A 42 -10.20 -9.93 -4.65
N LYS A 43 -10.42 -8.91 -5.49
CA LYS A 43 -11.52 -8.93 -6.47
C LYS A 43 -11.45 -10.16 -7.37
N ALA A 44 -12.57 -10.86 -7.50
CA ALA A 44 -12.76 -12.10 -8.26
C ALA A 44 -12.03 -13.33 -7.68
N LEU A 45 -11.60 -13.29 -6.42
CA LEU A 45 -11.03 -14.43 -5.71
C LEU A 45 -11.76 -14.62 -4.38
N ASP A 46 -12.00 -15.87 -4.02
CA ASP A 46 -12.46 -16.24 -2.69
C ASP A 46 -11.29 -16.18 -1.70
N ASN A 47 -11.53 -15.64 -0.51
CA ASN A 47 -10.52 -15.63 0.55
C ASN A 47 -10.09 -17.03 1.00
N GLY A 48 -10.95 -18.04 0.84
CA GLY A 48 -10.63 -19.47 1.03
C GLY A 48 -9.75 -20.09 -0.04
N ALA A 49 -9.59 -19.43 -1.20
CA ALA A 49 -8.73 -19.95 -2.27
C ALA A 49 -7.28 -20.08 -1.81
N SER A 50 -6.59 -21.15 -2.22
CA SER A 50 -5.22 -21.44 -1.81
C SER A 50 -4.26 -20.28 -2.08
N VAL A 51 -4.43 -19.58 -3.21
CA VAL A 51 -3.63 -18.39 -3.55
C VAL A 51 -3.81 -17.25 -2.54
N CYS A 52 -5.03 -17.05 -2.01
CA CYS A 52 -5.29 -16.02 -0.99
C CYS A 52 -4.74 -16.43 0.39
N GLN A 53 -4.79 -17.72 0.70
CA GLN A 53 -4.23 -18.25 1.95
C GLN A 53 -2.70 -18.29 1.95
N SER A 54 -2.06 -18.39 0.78
CA SER A 54 -0.60 -18.40 0.65
C SER A 54 0.04 -17.01 0.62
N LEU A 55 -0.76 -15.93 0.68
CA LEU A 55 -0.22 -14.56 0.78
C LEU A 55 0.27 -14.31 2.21
N ASP A 56 1.54 -14.00 2.37
CA ASP A 56 2.12 -13.68 3.68
C ASP A 56 1.50 -12.42 4.27
N LEU A 57 1.16 -11.42 3.45
CA LEU A 57 0.55 -10.17 3.88
C LEU A 57 -0.54 -9.73 2.89
N MET A 58 -1.67 -9.24 3.41
CA MET A 58 -2.75 -8.63 2.62
C MET A 58 -2.93 -7.17 3.01
N PHE A 59 -3.08 -6.30 2.01
CA PHE A 59 -3.36 -4.88 2.22
C PHE A 59 -4.86 -4.59 2.14
N CYS A 60 -5.44 -3.99 3.18
CA CYS A 60 -6.85 -3.60 3.22
C CYS A 60 -6.99 -2.08 3.41
N ASN A 61 -8.00 -1.49 2.76
CA ASN A 61 -8.16 -0.03 2.78
C ASN A 61 -9.16 0.41 3.84
N THR A 62 -8.70 1.15 4.82
CA THR A 62 -9.50 1.69 5.92
C THR A 62 -10.67 2.52 5.44
N TYR A 63 -10.47 3.40 4.45
CA TYR A 63 -11.54 4.20 3.86
C TYR A 63 -12.73 3.36 3.39
N HIS A 64 -12.47 2.31 2.63
CA HIS A 64 -13.54 1.46 2.10
C HIS A 64 -14.24 0.65 3.19
N LEU A 65 -13.48 0.10 4.13
CA LEU A 65 -14.02 -0.67 5.24
C LEU A 65 -14.85 0.19 6.21
N MET A 66 -14.45 1.44 6.44
CA MET A 66 -15.22 2.42 7.23
C MET A 66 -16.56 2.76 6.59
N LEU A 67 -16.60 2.91 5.26
CA LEU A 67 -17.83 3.22 4.54
C LEU A 67 -18.72 1.99 4.39
N GLN A 68 -18.16 0.82 4.22
CA GLN A 68 -18.86 -0.45 4.13
C GLN A 68 -17.90 -1.64 4.37
N PRO A 69 -18.23 -2.52 5.33
CA PRO A 69 -19.51 -2.65 6.07
C PRO A 69 -19.70 -1.61 7.18
N GLY A 70 -18.67 -0.87 7.54
CA GLY A 70 -18.63 0.03 8.68
C GLY A 70 -17.85 -0.56 9.86
N ILE A 71 -17.31 0.32 10.70
CA ILE A 71 -16.46 -0.04 11.84
C ILE A 71 -17.21 -0.94 12.81
N ASP A 72 -18.45 -0.57 13.16
CA ASP A 72 -19.27 -1.28 14.14
C ASP A 72 -19.59 -2.73 13.73
N VAL A 73 -19.76 -2.97 12.42
CA VAL A 73 -19.99 -4.31 11.88
C VAL A 73 -18.76 -5.19 12.03
N ILE A 74 -17.59 -4.64 11.70
CA ILE A 74 -16.31 -5.37 11.83
C ILE A 74 -15.99 -5.62 13.32
N GLU A 75 -16.28 -4.66 14.21
CA GLU A 75 -16.10 -4.82 15.65
C GLU A 75 -16.97 -5.97 16.20
N LYS A 76 -18.27 -5.98 15.85
CA LYS A 76 -19.19 -7.06 16.23
C LYS A 76 -18.78 -8.43 15.70
N ALA A 77 -18.09 -8.48 14.57
CA ALA A 77 -17.53 -9.70 14.00
C ALA A 77 -16.23 -10.17 14.69
N GLY A 78 -15.70 -9.40 15.65
CA GLY A 78 -14.45 -9.73 16.34
C GLY A 78 -13.18 -9.28 15.63
N GLY A 79 -13.28 -8.29 14.72
CA GLY A 79 -12.17 -7.75 13.93
C GLY A 79 -12.13 -8.24 12.49
N LEU A 80 -11.22 -7.66 11.69
CA LEU A 80 -11.17 -7.88 10.25
C LEU A 80 -10.79 -9.33 9.91
N HIS A 81 -9.85 -9.94 10.64
CA HIS A 81 -9.45 -11.32 10.41
C HIS A 81 -10.64 -12.29 10.50
N GLN A 82 -11.45 -12.18 11.55
CA GLN A 82 -12.64 -13.00 11.70
C GLN A 82 -13.71 -12.68 10.66
N PHE A 83 -13.93 -11.39 10.39
CA PHE A 83 -14.91 -10.93 9.42
C PHE A 83 -14.68 -11.48 8.02
N ILE A 84 -13.40 -11.58 7.57
CA ILE A 84 -13.06 -12.04 6.22
C ILE A 84 -12.54 -13.49 6.16
N GLY A 85 -12.46 -14.19 7.31
CA GLY A 85 -11.96 -15.57 7.39
C GLY A 85 -10.47 -15.72 7.07
N ARG A 86 -9.65 -14.69 7.33
CA ARG A 86 -8.20 -14.72 7.08
C ARG A 86 -7.41 -15.06 8.34
N GLN A 87 -6.44 -15.97 8.22
CA GLN A 87 -5.52 -16.34 9.30
C GLN A 87 -4.20 -15.56 9.25
N GLY A 88 -3.71 -15.20 8.06
CA GLY A 88 -2.43 -14.53 7.86
C GLY A 88 -2.46 -13.02 8.14
N PRO A 89 -1.29 -12.37 8.21
CA PRO A 89 -1.14 -10.96 8.52
C PRO A 89 -1.92 -10.01 7.59
N ILE A 90 -2.35 -8.90 8.17
CA ILE A 90 -3.04 -7.81 7.46
C ILE A 90 -2.34 -6.47 7.76
N ILE A 91 -2.11 -5.68 6.72
CA ILE A 91 -1.75 -4.27 6.82
C ILE A 91 -2.95 -3.41 6.39
N THR A 92 -3.21 -2.32 7.11
CA THR A 92 -4.22 -1.33 6.72
C THR A 92 -3.61 0.04 6.51
N ASP A 93 -4.11 0.76 5.50
CA ASP A 93 -3.78 2.17 5.31
C ASP A 93 -4.59 3.08 6.27
N SER A 94 -4.29 4.38 6.21
CA SER A 94 -5.02 5.39 6.99
C SER A 94 -6.41 5.73 6.46
N GLY A 95 -6.71 5.38 5.21
CA GLY A 95 -7.85 5.89 4.45
C GLY A 95 -7.61 7.23 3.76
N GLY A 96 -6.53 7.94 4.07
CA GLY A 96 -6.20 9.25 3.49
C GLY A 96 -5.99 9.20 1.99
N PHE A 97 -5.24 8.21 1.49
CA PHE A 97 -4.99 8.05 0.06
C PHE A 97 -6.28 8.08 -0.78
N GLN A 98 -7.32 7.34 -0.39
CA GLN A 98 -8.58 7.29 -1.14
C GLN A 98 -9.33 8.61 -1.08
N VAL A 99 -9.32 9.29 0.06
CA VAL A 99 -9.92 10.61 0.21
C VAL A 99 -9.31 11.59 -0.78
N PHE A 100 -7.98 11.67 -0.85
CA PHE A 100 -7.28 12.60 -1.72
C PHE A 100 -7.32 12.17 -3.20
N SER A 101 -7.12 10.89 -3.50
CA SER A 101 -7.14 10.39 -4.88
C SER A 101 -8.50 10.50 -5.55
N LEU A 102 -9.60 10.30 -4.81
CA LEU A 102 -10.95 10.50 -5.33
C LEU A 102 -11.29 11.98 -5.55
N ALA A 103 -10.64 12.89 -4.82
CA ALA A 103 -10.81 14.33 -4.99
C ALA A 103 -10.17 14.88 -6.26
N TYR A 104 -9.01 14.32 -6.65
CA TYR A 104 -8.22 14.82 -7.77
C TYR A 104 -8.40 14.03 -9.08
N GLY A 105 -9.17 12.96 -9.08
CA GLY A 105 -9.28 12.02 -10.19
C GLY A 105 -8.46 10.74 -9.93
N SER A 106 -8.33 9.86 -10.94
CA SER A 106 -7.47 8.69 -10.74
C SER A 106 -6.00 9.12 -10.69
N VAL A 107 -5.21 8.51 -9.79
CA VAL A 107 -3.75 8.72 -9.73
C VAL A 107 -3.10 8.49 -11.10
N ALA A 108 -3.64 7.57 -11.90
CA ALA A 108 -3.17 7.32 -13.26
C ALA A 108 -3.44 8.49 -14.23
N ASP A 109 -4.53 9.24 -14.05
CA ASP A 109 -4.84 10.43 -14.86
C ASP A 109 -3.99 11.61 -14.42
N GLU A 110 -3.70 11.71 -13.16
CA GLU A 110 -2.83 12.72 -12.57
C GLU A 110 -1.38 12.52 -13.02
N LEU A 111 -0.87 11.30 -12.96
CA LEU A 111 0.47 10.93 -13.44
C LEU A 111 0.65 11.16 -14.96
N LYS A 112 -0.43 11.09 -15.73
CA LYS A 112 -0.42 11.32 -17.20
C LYS A 112 -0.62 12.77 -17.61
N SER A 113 -0.65 13.72 -16.68
CA SER A 113 -0.93 15.15 -16.96
C SER A 113 -2.28 15.39 -17.65
N LYS A 114 -3.21 14.42 -17.60
CA LYS A 114 -4.53 14.47 -18.23
C LYS A 114 -5.67 14.73 -17.25
N GLY A 115 -5.33 15.00 -15.98
CA GLY A 115 -6.32 15.26 -14.94
C GLY A 115 -7.06 16.56 -15.18
N THR A 116 -8.21 16.50 -15.83
CA THR A 116 -9.20 17.57 -15.76
C THR A 116 -9.76 17.58 -14.35
N LYS A 117 -9.68 18.73 -13.66
CA LYS A 117 -10.37 18.94 -12.38
C LYS A 117 -11.81 18.46 -12.52
N LYS A 118 -12.19 17.37 -11.84
CA LYS A 118 -13.60 17.02 -11.72
C LYS A 118 -14.28 18.15 -10.95
N THR A 119 -15.37 18.65 -11.47
CA THR A 119 -16.15 19.80 -10.99
C THR A 119 -16.76 19.60 -9.60
N THR A 120 -16.65 18.42 -9.00
CA THR A 120 -17.11 18.11 -7.64
C THR A 120 -16.01 17.39 -6.87
N SER A 121 -15.22 18.14 -6.11
CA SER A 121 -14.27 17.55 -5.16
C SER A 121 -15.05 16.83 -4.04
N SER A 122 -14.73 15.55 -3.80
CA SER A 122 -15.24 14.82 -2.64
C SER A 122 -14.67 15.38 -1.32
N VAL A 123 -13.50 16.01 -1.35
CA VAL A 123 -12.89 16.69 -0.19
C VAL A 123 -13.52 18.06 -0.02
N LEU A 124 -14.08 18.29 1.17
CA LEU A 124 -14.75 19.54 1.55
C LEU A 124 -13.80 20.50 2.30
N LYS A 125 -12.92 19.95 3.15
CA LYS A 125 -12.02 20.73 3.99
C LYS A 125 -10.82 19.91 4.44
N ILE A 126 -9.63 20.48 4.35
CA ILE A 126 -8.40 20.00 4.98
C ILE A 126 -7.99 21.01 6.04
N SER A 127 -7.65 20.56 7.24
CA SER A 127 -7.26 21.40 8.38
C SER A 127 -6.28 20.66 9.29
N GLU A 128 -5.74 21.31 10.30
CA GLU A 128 -4.90 20.65 11.31
C GLU A 128 -5.64 19.51 12.04
N LYS A 129 -6.97 19.60 12.16
CA LYS A 129 -7.78 18.55 12.79
C LYS A 129 -7.78 17.27 11.97
N GLY A 130 -7.88 17.38 10.65
CA GLY A 130 -8.02 16.26 9.73
C GLY A 130 -8.66 16.69 8.41
N VAL A 131 -9.30 15.76 7.72
CA VAL A 131 -9.98 15.96 6.44
C VAL A 131 -11.47 15.67 6.55
N VAL A 132 -12.28 16.57 5.99
CA VAL A 132 -13.75 16.40 5.85
C VAL A 132 -14.04 16.12 4.40
N PHE A 133 -14.78 15.04 4.14
CA PHE A 133 -15.11 14.59 2.78
C PHE A 133 -16.56 14.06 2.69
N ARG A 134 -17.04 13.89 1.46
CA ARG A 134 -18.30 13.20 1.15
C ARG A 134 -18.03 11.76 0.73
N SER A 135 -18.82 10.86 1.30
CA SER A 135 -18.86 9.46 0.85
C SER A 135 -19.30 9.39 -0.62
N TYR A 136 -18.57 8.62 -1.42
CA TYR A 136 -18.94 8.37 -2.82
C TYR A 136 -20.18 7.46 -2.94
N ARG A 137 -20.58 6.80 -1.85
CA ARG A 137 -21.68 5.83 -1.84
C ARG A 137 -23.05 6.51 -1.69
N ASP A 138 -23.16 7.40 -0.72
CA ASP A 138 -24.42 7.99 -0.29
C ASP A 138 -24.36 9.51 -0.12
N GLY A 139 -23.20 10.13 -0.36
CA GLY A 139 -23.00 11.56 -0.19
C GLY A 139 -22.89 12.03 1.25
N SER A 140 -22.98 11.14 2.24
CA SER A 140 -22.84 11.48 3.65
C SER A 140 -21.50 12.13 3.96
N ARG A 141 -21.48 13.00 4.96
CA ARG A 141 -20.28 13.73 5.36
C ARG A 141 -19.52 12.97 6.43
N PHE A 142 -18.24 12.75 6.18
CA PHE A 142 -17.30 12.14 7.12
C PHE A 142 -16.19 13.11 7.51
N GLU A 143 -15.72 12.98 8.74
CA GLU A 143 -14.48 13.61 9.21
C GLU A 143 -13.49 12.51 9.57
N LEU A 144 -12.33 12.52 8.90
CA LEU A 144 -11.22 11.60 9.18
C LEU A 144 -10.10 12.41 9.85
N THR A 145 -9.76 12.02 11.07
CA THR A 145 -8.66 12.60 11.85
C THR A 145 -7.58 11.54 12.08
N PRO A 146 -6.34 11.93 12.44
CA PRO A 146 -5.32 10.98 12.85
C PRO A 146 -5.81 9.97 13.89
N GLU A 147 -6.51 10.44 14.91
CA GLU A 147 -7.01 9.62 15.99
C GLU A 147 -8.13 8.68 15.53
N SER A 148 -9.08 9.16 14.71
CA SER A 148 -10.20 8.32 14.22
C SER A 148 -9.71 7.28 13.21
N SER A 149 -8.70 7.57 12.39
CA SER A 149 -8.06 6.61 11.51
C SER A 149 -7.39 5.48 12.30
N ILE A 150 -6.61 5.83 13.32
CA ILE A 150 -5.99 4.83 14.21
C ILE A 150 -7.07 4.04 14.95
N GLY A 151 -8.12 4.71 15.46
CA GLY A 151 -9.25 4.03 16.12
C GLY A 151 -9.90 2.98 15.24
N ALA A 152 -10.16 3.28 13.97
CA ALA A 152 -10.69 2.31 13.01
C ALA A 152 -9.76 1.11 12.81
N GLN A 153 -8.46 1.36 12.58
CA GLN A 153 -7.46 0.31 12.41
C GLN A 153 -7.26 -0.55 13.68
N LYS A 154 -7.50 0.03 14.87
CA LYS A 154 -7.56 -0.71 16.14
C LYS A 154 -8.73 -1.68 16.17
N VAL A 155 -9.90 -1.26 15.75
CA VAL A 155 -11.08 -2.12 15.65
C VAL A 155 -10.88 -3.22 14.62
N PHE A 156 -10.27 -2.91 13.48
CA PHE A 156 -9.95 -3.92 12.47
C PHE A 156 -8.97 -4.98 12.98
N GLY A 157 -8.08 -4.64 13.92
CA GLY A 157 -7.11 -5.56 14.48
C GLY A 157 -6.04 -6.01 13.50
N SER A 158 -5.74 -5.20 12.48
CA SER A 158 -4.65 -5.45 11.53
C SER A 158 -3.29 -5.47 12.22
N ASP A 159 -2.33 -6.24 11.70
CA ASP A 159 -1.00 -6.41 12.30
C ASP A 159 -0.13 -5.17 12.14
N ILE A 160 -0.21 -4.56 10.97
CA ILE A 160 0.51 -3.33 10.63
C ILE A 160 -0.51 -2.25 10.29
N ILE A 161 -0.34 -1.07 10.90
CA ILE A 161 -1.20 0.10 10.67
C ILE A 161 -0.38 1.27 10.14
N ILE A 162 -1.05 2.16 9.39
CA ILE A 162 -0.42 3.33 8.78
C ILE A 162 -1.12 4.60 9.29
N PRO A 163 -0.37 5.66 9.68
CA PRO A 163 -0.90 6.92 10.15
C PRO A 163 -1.59 7.71 9.03
N LEU A 164 -2.48 8.63 9.40
CA LEU A 164 -3.08 9.54 8.45
C LEU A 164 -2.04 10.52 7.91
N ASP A 165 -1.97 10.60 6.60
CA ASP A 165 -1.08 11.46 5.82
C ASP A 165 -1.87 12.30 4.81
N GLU A 166 -1.33 13.42 4.39
CA GLU A 166 -1.88 14.23 3.30
C GLU A 166 -1.13 13.93 2.01
N LEU A 167 -1.87 13.56 0.96
CA LEU A 167 -1.30 13.27 -0.36
C LEU A 167 -1.54 14.46 -1.30
N PRO A 168 -0.56 15.36 -1.47
CA PRO A 168 -0.64 16.42 -2.47
C PRO A 168 -0.44 15.87 -3.89
N ALA A 169 -1.00 16.59 -4.87
CA ALA A 169 -0.86 16.26 -6.27
C ALA A 169 0.62 16.32 -6.73
N TYR A 170 0.97 15.55 -7.77
CA TYR A 170 2.33 15.51 -8.32
C TYR A 170 2.86 16.91 -8.72
N HIS A 171 1.98 17.75 -9.30
CA HIS A 171 2.33 19.09 -9.78
C HIS A 171 2.26 20.19 -8.71
N THR A 172 2.12 19.83 -7.45
CA THR A 172 2.07 20.79 -6.34
C THR A 172 3.39 21.58 -6.24
N ASP A 173 3.30 22.89 -6.13
CA ASP A 173 4.47 23.75 -5.94
C ASP A 173 5.20 23.46 -4.61
N TYR A 174 6.46 23.88 -4.55
CA TYR A 174 7.34 23.57 -3.41
C TYR A 174 6.80 24.06 -2.07
N GLU A 175 6.26 25.27 -2.00
CA GLU A 175 5.78 25.83 -0.74
C GLU A 175 4.49 25.13 -0.26
N GLN A 176 3.62 24.78 -1.18
CA GLN A 176 2.42 24.00 -0.87
C GLN A 176 2.79 22.56 -0.48
N LEU A 177 3.72 21.93 -1.19
CA LEU A 177 4.23 20.60 -0.86
C LEU A 177 4.88 20.58 0.53
N LYS A 178 5.66 21.60 0.86
CA LYS A 178 6.27 21.77 2.19
C LYS A 178 5.22 21.94 3.29
N ARG A 179 4.19 22.76 3.08
CA ARG A 179 3.09 22.94 4.05
C ARG A 179 2.32 21.63 4.27
N SER A 180 2.06 20.89 3.20
CA SER A 180 1.43 19.57 3.27
C SER A 180 2.30 18.57 4.04
N LEU A 181 3.61 18.55 3.77
CA LEU A 181 4.57 17.70 4.50
C LEU A 181 4.59 18.02 6.00
N ASP A 182 4.66 19.31 6.36
CA ASP A 182 4.69 19.74 7.75
C ASP A 182 3.38 19.36 8.48
N ARG A 183 2.23 19.39 7.81
CA ARG A 183 0.94 18.90 8.34
C ARG A 183 0.96 17.39 8.50
N THR A 184 1.42 16.66 7.49
CA THR A 184 1.57 15.20 7.54
C THR A 184 2.40 14.78 8.74
N HIS A 185 3.55 15.40 9.01
CA HIS A 185 4.36 15.08 10.18
C HIS A 185 3.60 15.30 11.51
N ARG A 186 2.81 16.36 11.62
CA ARG A 186 1.98 16.59 12.81
C ARG A 186 0.86 15.55 12.94
N TRP A 187 0.25 15.16 11.83
CA TRP A 187 -0.78 14.11 11.80
C TRP A 187 -0.19 12.74 12.15
N GLU A 188 0.99 12.41 11.60
CA GLU A 188 1.68 11.16 11.94
C GLU A 188 2.07 11.11 13.42
N LYS A 189 2.58 12.20 13.97
CA LYS A 189 2.85 12.29 15.41
C LYS A 189 1.60 12.05 16.25
N ARG A 190 0.46 12.66 15.90
CA ARG A 190 -0.82 12.45 16.56
C ARG A 190 -1.33 11.01 16.41
N SER A 191 -1.17 10.43 15.23
CA SER A 191 -1.48 9.02 14.99
C SER A 191 -0.65 8.10 15.87
N LEU A 192 0.66 8.34 15.94
CA LEU A 192 1.58 7.61 16.80
C LEU A 192 1.19 7.75 18.28
N ASP A 193 0.90 8.98 18.75
CA ASP A 193 0.48 9.20 20.13
C ASP A 193 -0.85 8.47 20.46
N ALA A 194 -1.78 8.44 19.51
CA ALA A 194 -3.02 7.69 19.65
C ALA A 194 -2.76 6.17 19.68
N HIS A 195 -1.82 5.69 18.87
CA HIS A 195 -1.42 4.28 18.87
C HIS A 195 -0.76 3.88 20.19
N LEU A 196 0.19 4.67 20.70
CA LEU A 196 0.97 4.35 21.91
C LEU A 196 0.13 4.35 23.20
N LYS A 197 -1.05 4.96 23.22
CA LYS A 197 -2.00 4.87 24.35
C LYS A 197 -2.57 3.47 24.53
N ASP A 198 -2.72 2.71 23.46
CA ASP A 198 -3.20 1.32 23.46
C ASP A 198 -2.56 0.59 22.26
N PRO A 199 -1.28 0.18 22.35
CA PRO A 199 -0.58 -0.41 21.20
C PRO A 199 -1.18 -1.74 20.77
N ARG A 200 -1.85 -2.47 21.67
CA ARG A 200 -2.33 -3.85 21.45
C ARG A 200 -1.15 -4.72 20.99
N GLN A 201 -1.38 -5.55 19.97
CA GLN A 201 -0.32 -6.33 19.30
C GLN A 201 -0.15 -5.86 17.83
N GLN A 202 -0.33 -4.57 17.61
CA GLN A 202 -0.21 -3.96 16.30
C GLN A 202 1.07 -3.13 16.23
N SER A 203 1.63 -3.04 15.04
CA SER A 203 2.79 -2.20 14.76
C SER A 203 2.41 -1.06 13.85
N ILE A 204 3.05 0.08 14.00
CA ILE A 204 2.78 1.28 13.20
C ILE A 204 4.00 1.67 12.35
N TYR A 205 3.79 1.84 11.03
CA TYR A 205 4.82 2.37 10.14
C TYR A 205 4.59 3.86 9.92
N SER A 206 5.66 4.65 9.84
CA SER A 206 5.55 6.01 9.33
C SER A 206 5.42 6.03 7.81
N VAL A 207 5.01 7.16 7.23
CA VAL A 207 4.97 7.37 5.78
C VAL A 207 5.89 8.52 5.38
N ILE A 208 7.02 8.19 4.78
CA ILE A 208 7.99 9.17 4.30
C ILE A 208 7.47 9.86 3.05
N HIS A 209 7.23 11.15 3.14
CA HIS A 209 6.76 12.02 2.07
C HIS A 209 7.84 12.98 1.56
N GLY A 210 7.47 13.82 0.57
CA GLY A 210 8.32 14.88 0.03
C GLY A 210 8.27 14.99 -1.50
N GLY A 211 7.34 14.26 -2.15
CA GLY A 211 7.24 14.21 -3.61
C GLY A 211 8.56 13.74 -4.22
N ILE A 212 8.96 14.35 -5.33
CA ILE A 212 10.25 14.10 -5.97
C ILE A 212 11.38 15.03 -5.45
N CYS A 213 11.13 15.80 -4.39
CA CYS A 213 12.07 16.79 -3.87
C CYS A 213 13.05 16.16 -2.85
N PRO A 214 14.37 16.07 -3.14
CA PRO A 214 15.34 15.45 -2.24
C PRO A 214 15.39 16.10 -0.85
N LYS A 215 15.28 17.43 -0.78
CA LYS A 215 15.33 18.19 0.49
C LYS A 215 14.14 17.84 1.40
N LEU A 216 12.96 17.73 0.82
CA LEU A 216 11.75 17.37 1.58
C LEU A 216 11.74 15.89 1.98
N ARG A 217 12.23 14.98 1.12
CA ARG A 217 12.42 13.57 1.47
C ARG A 217 13.39 13.40 2.64
N LYS A 218 14.55 14.06 2.58
CA LYS A 218 15.51 14.06 3.69
C LYS A 218 14.88 14.57 4.98
N LYS A 219 14.22 15.74 4.94
CA LYS A 219 13.51 16.32 6.10
C LYS A 219 12.48 15.32 6.67
N SER A 220 11.73 14.64 5.83
CA SER A 220 10.75 13.66 6.27
C SER A 220 11.40 12.49 7.00
N CYS A 221 12.49 11.96 6.45
CA CYS A 221 13.25 10.91 7.13
C CYS A 221 13.75 11.39 8.51
N GLU A 222 14.45 12.55 8.57
CA GLU A 222 15.00 13.09 9.81
C GLU A 222 13.92 13.25 10.91
N VAL A 223 12.74 13.76 10.55
CA VAL A 223 11.64 13.96 11.53
C VAL A 223 11.03 12.63 11.99
N LEU A 224 10.81 11.70 11.07
CA LEU A 224 10.02 10.50 11.37
C LEU A 224 10.86 9.34 11.90
N THR A 225 12.16 9.27 11.59
CA THR A 225 13.05 8.24 12.17
C THR A 225 13.45 8.56 13.62
N ASP A 226 13.29 9.81 14.08
CA ASP A 226 13.46 10.17 15.49
C ASP A 226 12.25 9.76 16.37
N LEU A 227 11.16 9.30 15.76
CA LEU A 227 9.96 8.85 16.47
C LEU A 227 9.91 7.31 16.52
N PRO A 228 9.31 6.71 17.58
CA PRO A 228 9.32 5.27 17.79
C PRO A 228 8.32 4.54 16.90
N PHE A 229 8.43 4.69 15.59
CA PHE A 229 7.75 3.86 14.61
C PHE A 229 8.43 2.49 14.49
N ASP A 230 7.65 1.45 14.21
CA ASP A 230 8.17 0.07 14.08
C ASP A 230 8.78 -0.21 12.68
N GLY A 231 8.49 0.65 11.71
CA GLY A 231 8.97 0.57 10.33
C GLY A 231 8.64 1.82 9.54
N HIS A 232 9.04 1.86 8.28
CA HIS A 232 8.88 3.03 7.43
C HIS A 232 8.30 2.67 6.06
N ALA A 233 7.19 3.31 5.70
CA ALA A 233 6.67 3.27 4.34
C ALA A 233 7.19 4.46 3.53
N ILE A 234 7.51 4.26 2.27
CA ILE A 234 7.80 5.35 1.32
C ILE A 234 6.53 5.61 0.53
N GLY A 235 5.94 6.78 0.72
CA GLY A 235 4.66 7.18 0.15
C GLY A 235 4.71 8.55 -0.53
N GLY A 236 3.53 9.11 -0.75
CA GLY A 236 3.35 10.32 -1.52
C GLY A 236 3.54 10.11 -3.02
N SER A 237 3.79 11.18 -3.78
CA SER A 237 4.18 11.03 -5.17
C SER A 237 5.59 10.44 -5.28
N LEU A 238 5.70 9.31 -5.96
CA LEU A 238 6.97 8.58 -6.18
C LEU A 238 7.56 8.86 -7.57
N GLY A 239 7.04 9.86 -8.26
CA GLY A 239 7.43 10.21 -9.62
C GLY A 239 6.50 9.64 -10.69
N LYS A 240 6.68 10.10 -11.93
CA LYS A 240 5.86 9.74 -13.10
C LYS A 240 6.47 8.62 -13.95
N ASN A 241 7.70 8.21 -13.66
CA ASN A 241 8.44 7.17 -14.39
C ASN A 241 9.48 6.49 -13.47
N HIS A 242 10.15 5.47 -13.98
CA HIS A 242 11.14 4.72 -13.22
C HIS A 242 12.40 5.53 -12.86
N ASP A 243 12.80 6.50 -13.68
CA ASP A 243 13.97 7.34 -13.38
C ASP A 243 13.71 8.25 -12.18
N GLU A 244 12.51 8.84 -12.11
CA GLU A 244 12.10 9.62 -10.94
C GLU A 244 11.93 8.74 -9.69
N LEU A 245 11.35 7.53 -9.84
CA LEU A 245 11.29 6.55 -8.74
C LEU A 245 12.69 6.21 -8.23
N GLN A 246 13.63 5.94 -9.14
CA GLN A 246 15.02 5.66 -8.78
C GLN A 246 15.65 6.81 -8.00
N SER A 247 15.42 8.05 -8.45
CA SER A 247 15.87 9.25 -7.78
C SER A 247 15.26 9.38 -6.38
N VAL A 248 13.95 9.17 -6.24
CA VAL A 248 13.24 9.20 -4.95
C VAL A 248 13.82 8.18 -3.98
N LEU A 249 14.00 6.92 -4.42
CA LEU A 249 14.59 5.87 -3.57
C LEU A 249 16.04 6.21 -3.20
N GLY A 250 16.83 6.69 -4.14
CA GLY A 250 18.21 7.10 -3.92
C GLY A 250 18.38 8.23 -2.89
N HIS A 251 17.41 9.16 -2.81
CA HIS A 251 17.42 10.28 -1.88
C HIS A 251 16.64 10.01 -0.58
N THR A 252 16.00 8.86 -0.43
CA THR A 252 15.19 8.53 0.76
C THR A 252 15.84 7.42 1.58
N VAL A 253 16.14 6.30 0.93
CA VAL A 253 16.62 5.09 1.62
C VAL A 253 17.90 5.28 2.45
N PRO A 254 18.88 6.11 2.05
CA PRO A 254 20.09 6.34 2.86
C PRO A 254 19.84 6.91 4.25
N TYR A 255 18.68 7.53 4.47
CA TYR A 255 18.29 8.14 5.75
C TYR A 255 17.36 7.26 6.60
N LEU A 256 16.99 6.06 6.11
CA LEU A 256 16.14 5.13 6.86
C LEU A 256 16.98 4.14 7.67
N PRO A 257 16.55 3.81 8.91
CA PRO A 257 17.22 2.80 9.73
C PRO A 257 17.39 1.45 9.00
N GLY A 258 18.55 0.84 9.19
CA GLY A 258 18.89 -0.42 8.53
C GLY A 258 18.14 -1.62 9.08
N GLU A 259 17.85 -1.59 10.38
CA GLU A 259 17.23 -2.68 11.17
C GLU A 259 15.70 -2.67 11.14
N GLN A 260 15.08 -1.64 10.59
CA GLN A 260 13.62 -1.53 10.48
C GLN A 260 13.11 -1.94 9.11
N PRO A 261 11.91 -2.54 9.00
CA PRO A 261 11.31 -2.89 7.72
C PRO A 261 10.89 -1.66 6.93
N ARG A 262 10.96 -1.78 5.61
CA ARG A 262 10.63 -0.72 4.64
C ARG A 262 9.59 -1.19 3.66
N HIS A 263 8.53 -0.41 3.53
CA HIS A 263 7.40 -0.69 2.64
C HIS A 263 7.31 0.34 1.52
N LEU A 264 7.15 -0.08 0.26
CA LEU A 264 6.95 0.82 -0.87
C LEU A 264 5.48 0.85 -1.27
N LEU A 265 4.82 1.99 -1.02
CA LEU A 265 3.37 2.12 -1.20
C LEU A 265 2.95 2.25 -2.67
N GLY A 266 1.98 1.44 -3.07
CA GLY A 266 1.21 1.60 -4.31
C GLY A 266 1.92 1.18 -5.60
N LEU A 267 3.10 0.56 -5.54
CA LEU A 267 3.88 0.12 -6.69
C LEU A 267 4.01 -1.40 -6.74
N GLY A 268 3.66 -2.01 -7.87
CA GLY A 268 3.67 -3.48 -8.02
C GLY A 268 3.82 -3.95 -9.46
N ASP A 269 4.39 -3.13 -10.35
CA ASP A 269 4.94 -3.62 -11.60
C ASP A 269 6.33 -4.22 -11.37
N LEU A 270 6.70 -5.22 -12.17
CA LEU A 270 7.92 -6.00 -11.97
C LEU A 270 9.18 -5.14 -11.92
N LYS A 271 9.28 -4.12 -12.77
CA LYS A 271 10.45 -3.24 -12.84
C LYS A 271 10.58 -2.36 -11.60
N SER A 272 9.46 -1.86 -11.07
CA SER A 272 9.45 -1.09 -9.82
C SER A 272 9.81 -1.95 -8.62
N ILE A 273 9.36 -3.21 -8.58
CA ILE A 273 9.69 -4.17 -7.52
C ILE A 273 11.19 -4.49 -7.56
N ASP A 274 11.72 -4.88 -8.72
CA ASP A 274 13.15 -5.20 -8.89
C ASP A 274 14.04 -4.03 -8.45
N MET A 275 13.72 -2.82 -8.92
CA MET A 275 14.41 -1.60 -8.50
C MET A 275 14.31 -1.40 -6.98
N GLY A 276 13.11 -1.49 -6.40
CA GLY A 276 12.89 -1.32 -4.97
C GLY A 276 13.67 -2.33 -4.13
N VAL A 277 13.68 -3.60 -4.53
CA VAL A 277 14.50 -4.65 -3.89
C VAL A 277 15.98 -4.26 -3.91
N GLY A 278 16.48 -3.78 -5.04
CA GLY A 278 17.86 -3.29 -5.18
C GLY A 278 18.21 -2.15 -4.23
N TYR A 279 17.22 -1.32 -3.87
CA TYR A 279 17.33 -0.25 -2.85
C TYR A 279 17.06 -0.72 -1.42
N GLY A 280 16.72 -1.99 -1.19
CA GLY A 280 16.49 -2.56 0.15
C GLY A 280 15.09 -2.28 0.69
N MET A 281 14.10 -2.20 -0.19
CA MET A 281 12.69 -2.27 0.19
C MET A 281 12.30 -3.72 0.48
N ASP A 282 11.46 -3.94 1.50
CA ASP A 282 11.11 -5.26 2.00
C ASP A 282 9.73 -5.73 1.52
N THR A 283 8.78 -4.81 1.42
CA THR A 283 7.41 -5.12 1.00
C THR A 283 6.87 -4.09 0.01
N PHE A 284 5.96 -4.54 -0.87
CA PHE A 284 5.41 -3.75 -1.98
C PHE A 284 3.93 -4.03 -2.11
N ASP A 285 3.07 -3.04 -2.05
CA ASP A 285 1.65 -3.24 -2.27
C ASP A 285 1.18 -2.73 -3.63
N SER A 286 0.30 -3.45 -4.27
CA SER A 286 -0.42 -2.94 -5.43
C SER A 286 -1.68 -3.73 -5.76
N ALA A 287 -2.70 -3.02 -6.23
CA ALA A 287 -3.86 -3.62 -6.90
C ALA A 287 -3.59 -3.90 -8.40
N TYR A 288 -2.44 -3.49 -8.93
CA TYR A 288 -2.17 -3.51 -10.37
C TYR A 288 -2.14 -4.93 -10.96
N PRO A 289 -1.47 -5.94 -10.39
CA PRO A 289 -1.44 -7.30 -10.95
C PRO A 289 -2.82 -7.93 -11.04
N THR A 290 -3.60 -7.89 -9.95
CA THR A 290 -4.97 -8.46 -9.94
C THR A 290 -5.91 -7.68 -10.86
N ARG A 291 -5.77 -6.36 -10.96
CA ARG A 291 -6.53 -5.53 -11.91
C ARG A 291 -6.16 -5.87 -13.34
N SER A 292 -4.87 -5.98 -13.67
CA SER A 292 -4.39 -6.33 -15.00
C SER A 292 -4.89 -7.68 -15.45
N ALA A 293 -4.85 -8.69 -14.57
CA ALA A 293 -5.36 -10.03 -14.85
C ALA A 293 -6.86 -10.02 -15.20
N ARG A 294 -7.70 -9.29 -14.45
CA ARG A 294 -9.13 -9.13 -14.77
C ARG A 294 -9.38 -8.43 -16.12
N HIS A 295 -8.42 -7.67 -16.61
CA HIS A 295 -8.47 -7.05 -17.94
C HIS A 295 -7.79 -7.89 -19.03
N GLY A 296 -7.30 -9.08 -18.68
CA GLY A 296 -6.71 -10.03 -19.62
C GLY A 296 -5.21 -9.78 -19.90
N VAL A 297 -4.51 -9.09 -18.99
CA VAL A 297 -3.05 -8.94 -19.06
C VAL A 297 -2.43 -9.80 -17.95
N LEU A 298 -1.68 -10.82 -18.37
CA LEU A 298 -1.07 -11.81 -17.48
C LEU A 298 0.45 -11.70 -17.51
N TYR A 299 1.07 -11.72 -16.33
CA TYR A 299 2.52 -11.72 -16.23
C TYR A 299 3.11 -13.09 -16.47
N ARG A 300 4.34 -13.11 -16.97
CA ARG A 300 5.20 -14.29 -17.11
C ARG A 300 6.56 -13.96 -16.52
N LEU A 301 7.24 -14.99 -16.04
CA LEU A 301 8.61 -14.84 -15.54
C LEU A 301 9.53 -14.57 -16.73
N ASP A 302 10.39 -13.55 -16.60
CA ASP A 302 11.41 -13.15 -17.58
C ASP A 302 10.91 -12.94 -19.03
N GLN A 303 9.61 -12.65 -19.20
CA GLN A 303 9.00 -12.47 -20.51
C GLN A 303 8.01 -11.31 -20.52
N GLU A 304 7.69 -10.82 -21.72
CA GLU A 304 6.64 -9.81 -21.91
C GLU A 304 5.26 -10.32 -21.45
N PRO A 305 4.44 -9.46 -20.84
CA PRO A 305 3.09 -9.82 -20.42
C PRO A 305 2.23 -10.31 -21.58
N VAL A 306 1.42 -11.34 -21.31
CA VAL A 306 0.46 -11.89 -22.29
C VAL A 306 -0.83 -11.07 -22.25
N ARG A 307 -1.29 -10.59 -23.40
CA ARG A 307 -2.65 -10.04 -23.59
C ARG A 307 -3.57 -11.18 -24.05
N ILE A 308 -4.08 -11.97 -23.11
CA ILE A 308 -4.77 -13.25 -23.37
C ILE A 308 -6.01 -13.11 -24.26
N LYS A 309 -6.65 -11.95 -24.27
CA LYS A 309 -7.82 -11.66 -25.13
C LYS A 309 -7.48 -11.47 -26.62
N SER A 310 -6.21 -11.58 -27.02
CA SER A 310 -5.81 -11.49 -28.41
C SER A 310 -6.14 -12.78 -29.15
N THR A 311 -6.70 -12.65 -30.36
CA THR A 311 -7.05 -13.80 -31.24
C THR A 311 -5.89 -14.74 -31.53
N ARG A 312 -4.64 -14.29 -31.41
CA ARG A 312 -3.43 -15.12 -31.56
C ARG A 312 -3.36 -16.30 -30.57
N TYR A 313 -4.13 -16.24 -29.49
CA TYR A 313 -4.18 -17.29 -28.47
C TYR A 313 -5.37 -18.24 -28.61
N ALA A 314 -6.26 -18.01 -29.58
CA ALA A 314 -7.48 -18.80 -29.76
C ALA A 314 -7.21 -20.32 -29.93
N ASP A 315 -6.11 -20.68 -30.59
CA ASP A 315 -5.72 -22.06 -30.86
C ASP A 315 -4.43 -22.49 -30.14
N VAL A 316 -4.07 -21.81 -29.02
CA VAL A 316 -2.88 -22.15 -28.23
C VAL A 316 -3.28 -23.03 -27.05
N PHE A 317 -3.10 -24.34 -27.19
CA PHE A 317 -3.46 -25.35 -26.19
C PHE A 317 -2.34 -25.64 -25.17
N GLU A 318 -1.52 -24.64 -24.90
CA GLU A 318 -0.45 -24.68 -23.90
C GLU A 318 -0.77 -23.75 -22.72
N PRO A 319 -0.15 -23.96 -21.53
CA PRO A 319 -0.30 -23.06 -20.40
C PRO A 319 0.27 -21.68 -20.73
N ILE A 320 -0.07 -20.67 -19.92
CA ILE A 320 0.51 -19.32 -20.04
C ILE A 320 2.04 -19.38 -19.97
N GLU A 321 2.55 -20.23 -19.07
CA GLU A 321 3.97 -20.43 -18.85
C GLU A 321 4.27 -21.90 -18.55
N LYS A 322 5.14 -22.50 -19.38
CA LYS A 322 5.57 -23.89 -19.21
C LYS A 322 6.39 -24.05 -17.93
N GLY A 323 6.05 -25.06 -17.15
CA GLY A 323 6.73 -25.35 -15.88
C GLY A 323 6.29 -24.50 -14.69
N CYS A 324 5.40 -23.52 -14.89
CA CYS A 324 4.83 -22.76 -13.80
C CYS A 324 3.95 -23.65 -12.90
N PRO A 325 4.16 -23.69 -11.57
CA PRO A 325 3.40 -24.55 -10.65
C PRO A 325 2.04 -23.98 -10.25
N CYS A 326 1.67 -22.78 -10.72
CA CYS A 326 0.42 -22.16 -10.30
C CYS A 326 -0.80 -22.90 -10.82
N TYR A 327 -1.90 -22.81 -10.09
CA TYR A 327 -3.17 -23.49 -10.41
C TYR A 327 -3.62 -23.26 -11.86
N THR A 328 -3.52 -22.01 -12.34
CA THR A 328 -3.96 -21.67 -13.70
C THR A 328 -3.12 -22.39 -14.77
N CYS A 329 -1.80 -22.35 -14.65
CA CYS A 329 -0.91 -22.99 -15.63
C CYS A 329 -0.98 -24.54 -15.59
N GLN A 330 -1.33 -25.13 -14.45
CA GLN A 330 -1.47 -26.57 -14.31
C GLN A 330 -2.80 -27.10 -14.86
N ASN A 331 -3.84 -26.25 -14.96
CA ASN A 331 -5.19 -26.72 -15.27
C ASN A 331 -5.78 -26.13 -16.56
N TYR A 332 -5.24 -25.03 -17.08
CA TYR A 332 -5.86 -24.31 -18.21
C TYR A 332 -4.86 -23.95 -19.29
N THR A 333 -5.34 -23.92 -20.54
CA THR A 333 -4.60 -23.48 -21.71
C THR A 333 -4.88 -22.02 -22.03
N GLN A 334 -3.99 -21.39 -22.80
CA GLN A 334 -4.18 -20.01 -23.25
C GLN A 334 -5.47 -19.84 -24.08
N SER A 335 -5.82 -20.87 -24.89
CA SER A 335 -7.06 -20.88 -25.67
C SER A 335 -8.32 -20.87 -24.79
N TYR A 336 -8.29 -21.55 -23.63
CA TYR A 336 -9.42 -21.59 -22.71
C TYR A 336 -9.62 -20.26 -21.98
N LEU A 337 -8.53 -19.59 -21.58
CA LEU A 337 -8.55 -18.34 -20.81
C LEU A 337 -8.97 -17.16 -21.65
#